data_74b32d3d2d5ca43ad048ee73686c5bd2
#
_entry.id   74b32d3d2d5ca43ad048ee73686c5bd2
#
_cell.length_a   1.000
_cell.length_b   1.000
_cell.length_c   1.000
_cell.angle_alpha   90.00
_cell.angle_beta   90.00
_cell.angle_gamma   90.00
#
_symmetry.space_group_name_H-M   'P 1'
#
loop_
_entity.id
_entity.type
_entity.pdbx_description
1 polymer ?
#
loop_
_entity_poly.entity_id
_entity_poly.type
_entity_poly.pdbx_seq_one_letter_code
_entity_poly.pdbx_strand_id
1 'polypeptide(L)'
;YLENLELKGLGGTDFRPVFSYVDELVESGELTLLATTTENPSFSVTRQLLSRLHVLRLRPLGRSELMELARRGAEQTGVTLSDEVLDIITAAAHGDARTLLNLVEYAASLPEEMREPEQLKSALPEVMMRHDKDGDSHYELASALIKSIRGSDPDAALYYLACLLEGGEDPRFICRRLILSASEDVGLADPNALPLAVSCQQAVEFVGMPEGFIPLAETVVYLALARKSNSSYAAYLTAAREVKYNGARPVPLHLRNASTQLQKEWGYGKEYKYPHNYPDGWVEQDYLPAELVGRRFYQPRDMGDEARLSQWWRKIHKIRKTEES
;
A
#
# COMPACT_ATOMS: atom_id res chain seq x y z
N TYR A 1 18.41 34.50 -14.35
CA TYR A 1 18.34 33.31 -15.22
C TYR A 1 17.15 32.41 -14.89
N LEU A 2 16.59 32.50 -13.68
CA LEU A 2 15.36 31.74 -13.27
C LEU A 2 14.04 32.47 -13.62
N GLU A 3 14.07 33.70 -14.07
CA GLU A 3 12.88 34.49 -14.42
C GLU A 3 12.13 34.01 -15.69
N ASN A 4 12.68 33.06 -16.45
CA ASN A 4 12.08 32.57 -17.70
C ASN A 4 11.77 31.06 -17.73
N LEU A 5 11.76 30.37 -16.60
CA LEU A 5 11.30 28.98 -16.53
C LEU A 5 9.79 28.94 -16.26
N GLU A 6 9.00 29.24 -17.29
CA GLU A 6 7.57 28.88 -17.29
C GLU A 6 7.43 27.37 -17.45
N LEU A 7 7.25 26.67 -16.33
CA LEU A 7 6.83 25.27 -16.32
C LEU A 7 5.35 25.21 -16.70
N LYS A 8 5.04 25.19 -17.98
CA LYS A 8 3.69 24.87 -18.46
C LYS A 8 3.48 23.38 -18.27
N GLY A 9 2.61 23.01 -17.32
CA GLY A 9 2.13 21.67 -17.13
C GLY A 9 1.35 21.19 -18.34
N LEU A 10 2.01 20.46 -19.25
CA LEU A 10 1.39 19.66 -20.29
C LEU A 10 1.46 18.21 -19.82
N GLY A 11 0.30 17.54 -19.70
CA GLY A 11 0.22 16.14 -19.31
C GLY A 11 1.14 15.28 -20.17
N GLY A 12 1.93 14.42 -19.51
CA GLY A 12 2.87 13.49 -20.14
C GLY A 12 4.30 13.99 -20.34
N THR A 13 4.71 15.13 -19.79
CA THR A 13 6.05 15.66 -19.92
C THR A 13 7.05 14.87 -19.07
N ASP A 14 8.10 14.35 -19.71
CA ASP A 14 9.22 13.72 -19.03
C ASP A 14 10.10 14.79 -18.36
N PHE A 15 10.01 14.91 -17.04
CA PHE A 15 10.80 15.88 -16.27
C PHE A 15 12.23 15.41 -15.95
N ARG A 16 12.63 14.18 -16.34
CA ARG A 16 13.96 13.65 -16.06
C ARG A 16 15.11 14.54 -16.54
N PRO A 17 15.05 15.19 -17.73
CA PRO A 17 16.11 16.11 -18.16
C PRO A 17 16.24 17.36 -17.28
N VAL A 18 15.10 17.87 -16.77
CA VAL A 18 15.09 19.04 -15.88
C VAL A 18 15.73 18.69 -14.53
N PHE A 19 15.43 17.53 -13.99
CA PHE A 19 16.02 17.06 -12.75
C PHE A 19 17.54 16.79 -12.89
N SER A 20 17.98 16.26 -14.02
CA SER A 20 19.43 16.07 -14.29
C SER A 20 20.17 17.40 -14.33
N TYR A 21 19.60 18.43 -14.92
CA TYR A 21 20.19 19.76 -14.97
C TYR A 21 20.24 20.43 -13.59
N VAL A 22 19.18 20.29 -12.80
CA VAL A 22 19.15 20.76 -11.41
C VAL A 22 20.20 20.02 -10.56
N ASP A 23 20.36 18.71 -10.76
CA ASP A 23 21.39 17.91 -10.08
C ASP A 23 22.80 18.46 -10.36
N GLU A 24 23.12 18.79 -11.63
CA GLU A 24 24.40 19.36 -12.02
C GLU A 24 24.66 20.74 -11.37
N LEU A 25 23.65 21.60 -11.31
CA LEU A 25 23.77 22.94 -10.68
C LEU A 25 23.92 22.86 -9.15
N VAL A 26 23.29 21.87 -8.52
CA VAL A 26 23.45 21.60 -7.08
C VAL A 26 24.84 20.99 -6.80
N GLU A 27 25.34 20.13 -7.70
CA GLU A 27 26.69 19.54 -7.61
C GLU A 27 27.81 20.56 -7.73
N SER A 28 27.67 21.54 -8.64
CA SER A 28 28.66 22.62 -8.82
C SER A 28 28.63 23.65 -7.69
N GLY A 29 27.62 23.62 -6.82
CA GLY A 29 27.41 24.63 -5.79
C GLY A 29 26.88 25.97 -6.31
N GLU A 30 26.46 26.02 -7.57
CA GLU A 30 25.89 27.23 -8.19
C GLU A 30 24.44 27.46 -7.79
N LEU A 31 23.76 26.39 -7.31
CA LEU A 31 22.38 26.45 -6.88
C LEU A 31 22.24 25.91 -5.45
N THR A 32 21.58 26.69 -4.58
CA THR A 32 21.06 26.19 -3.30
C THR A 32 19.61 25.78 -3.47
N LEU A 33 19.34 24.48 -3.35
CA LEU A 33 17.98 23.93 -3.46
C LEU A 33 17.33 23.88 -2.08
N LEU A 34 16.19 24.57 -1.92
CA LEU A 34 15.27 24.42 -0.80
C LEU A 34 13.94 23.86 -1.34
N ALA A 35 13.61 22.65 -0.96
CA ALA A 35 12.37 22.00 -1.36
C ALA A 35 11.57 21.55 -0.14
N THR A 36 10.25 21.60 -0.24
CA THR A 36 9.33 21.08 0.77
C THR A 36 8.42 20.03 0.14
N THR A 37 8.13 18.99 0.87
CA THR A 37 7.19 17.94 0.46
C THR A 37 6.47 17.39 1.69
N THR A 38 5.22 16.98 1.53
CA THR A 38 4.46 16.20 2.50
C THR A 38 4.74 14.70 2.34
N GLU A 39 5.27 14.26 1.19
CA GLU A 39 5.61 12.88 0.93
C GLU A 39 6.95 12.49 1.56
N ASN A 40 7.10 11.19 1.84
CA ASN A 40 8.40 10.68 2.29
C ASN A 40 9.44 10.82 1.17
N PRO A 41 10.51 11.63 1.37
CA PRO A 41 11.50 11.92 0.34
C PRO A 41 12.17 10.67 -0.25
N SER A 42 12.19 9.56 0.49
CA SER A 42 12.77 8.29 0.03
C SER A 42 11.99 7.65 -1.13
N PHE A 43 10.74 8.06 -1.35
CA PHE A 43 9.90 7.55 -2.45
C PHE A 43 9.81 8.51 -3.62
N SER A 44 9.86 9.83 -3.36
CA SER A 44 9.65 10.88 -4.36
C SER A 44 10.95 11.48 -4.91
N VAL A 45 12.07 11.31 -4.21
CA VAL A 45 13.36 11.89 -4.58
C VAL A 45 14.37 10.80 -4.95
N THR A 46 15.19 11.03 -5.99
CA THR A 46 16.23 10.07 -6.39
C THR A 46 17.28 9.89 -5.29
N ARG A 47 17.86 8.69 -5.19
CA ARG A 47 18.92 8.42 -4.20
C ARG A 47 20.14 9.32 -4.36
N GLN A 48 20.45 9.72 -5.58
CA GLN A 48 21.56 10.62 -5.91
C GLN A 48 21.33 12.00 -5.31
N LEU A 49 20.13 12.57 -5.49
CA LEU A 49 19.77 13.86 -4.91
C LEU A 49 19.66 13.79 -3.39
N LEU A 50 19.03 12.74 -2.84
CA LEU A 50 18.94 12.55 -1.38
C LEU A 50 20.30 12.51 -0.67
N SER A 51 21.32 11.92 -1.32
CA SER A 51 22.68 11.87 -0.73
C SER A 51 23.36 13.24 -0.58
N ARG A 52 22.84 14.27 -1.27
CA ARG A 52 23.35 15.63 -1.30
C ARG A 52 22.49 16.63 -0.54
N LEU A 53 21.30 16.22 -0.10
CA LEU A 53 20.34 17.05 0.62
C LEU A 53 20.37 16.76 2.12
N HIS A 54 20.20 17.81 2.91
CA HIS A 54 19.89 17.67 4.33
C HIS A 54 18.38 17.59 4.49
N VAL A 55 17.86 16.39 4.85
CA VAL A 55 16.44 16.18 5.10
C VAL A 55 16.11 16.68 6.51
N LEU A 56 15.30 17.72 6.59
CA LEU A 56 14.75 18.25 7.83
C LEU A 56 13.31 17.78 7.97
N ARG A 57 13.04 16.98 9.00
CA ARG A 57 11.68 16.56 9.32
C ARG A 57 11.02 17.58 10.25
N LEU A 58 9.99 18.26 9.74
CA LEU A 58 9.15 19.13 10.56
C LEU A 58 8.22 18.26 11.43
N ARG A 59 7.98 18.72 12.66
CA ARG A 59 7.00 18.09 13.56
C ARG A 59 5.65 18.76 13.37
N PRO A 60 4.54 18.03 13.58
CA PRO A 60 3.24 18.67 13.73
C PRO A 60 3.30 19.78 14.80
N LEU A 61 2.55 20.86 14.59
CA LEU A 61 2.49 21.96 15.54
C LEU A 61 1.82 21.51 16.85
N GLY A 62 2.36 21.95 17.96
CA GLY A 62 1.75 21.75 19.27
C GLY A 62 0.51 22.61 19.48
N ARG A 63 -0.32 22.26 20.49
CA ARG A 63 -1.57 22.98 20.76
C ARG A 63 -1.36 24.48 21.01
N SER A 64 -0.30 24.87 21.73
CA SER A 64 0.02 26.29 21.98
C SER A 64 0.35 27.06 20.70
N GLU A 65 1.11 26.44 19.79
CA GLU A 65 1.51 27.03 18.52
C GLU A 65 0.32 27.16 17.57
N LEU A 66 -0.55 26.13 17.54
CA LEU A 66 -1.80 26.16 16.78
C LEU A 66 -2.77 27.23 17.31
N MET A 67 -2.91 27.35 18.64
CA MET A 67 -3.77 28.38 19.24
C MET A 67 -3.31 29.77 18.89
N GLU A 68 -2.00 30.04 18.93
CA GLU A 68 -1.43 31.32 18.50
C GLU A 68 -1.70 31.60 17.02
N LEU A 69 -1.52 30.58 16.19
CA LEU A 69 -1.78 30.68 14.74
C LEU A 69 -3.27 30.88 14.46
N ALA A 70 -4.16 30.23 15.21
CA ALA A 70 -5.62 30.42 15.11
C ALA A 70 -6.05 31.83 15.45
N ARG A 71 -5.52 32.44 16.50
CA ARG A 71 -5.79 33.83 16.87
C ARG A 71 -5.34 34.81 15.78
N ARG A 72 -4.13 34.63 15.25
CA ARG A 72 -3.61 35.43 14.14
C ARG A 72 -4.44 35.28 12.88
N GLY A 73 -4.89 34.04 12.56
CA GLY A 73 -5.80 33.77 11.46
C GLY A 73 -7.15 34.47 11.64
N ALA A 74 -7.76 34.38 12.82
CA ALA A 74 -9.01 35.05 13.15
C ALA A 74 -8.91 36.58 13.02
N GLU A 75 -7.82 37.19 13.51
CA GLU A 75 -7.57 38.63 13.34
C GLU A 75 -7.56 39.05 11.86
N GLN A 76 -6.99 38.24 10.98
CA GLN A 76 -6.94 38.54 9.55
C GLN A 76 -8.33 38.47 8.86
N THR A 77 -9.23 37.64 9.38
CA THR A 77 -10.61 37.56 8.82
C THR A 77 -11.48 38.75 9.25
N GLY A 78 -11.03 39.53 10.24
CA GLY A 78 -11.83 40.65 10.80
C GLY A 78 -13.00 40.19 11.67
N VAL A 79 -13.08 38.90 12.00
CA VAL A 79 -14.15 38.31 12.81
C VAL A 79 -13.58 37.92 14.19
N THR A 80 -14.29 38.28 15.24
CA THR A 80 -13.94 37.88 16.61
C THR A 80 -14.50 36.47 16.86
N LEU A 81 -13.61 35.50 17.09
CA LEU A 81 -13.94 34.14 17.51
C LEU A 81 -13.59 34.01 19.00
N SER A 82 -14.46 33.34 19.77
CA SER A 82 -14.19 33.10 21.19
C SER A 82 -13.03 32.13 21.41
N ASP A 83 -12.37 32.18 22.55
CA ASP A 83 -11.29 31.25 22.89
C ASP A 83 -11.80 29.78 22.88
N GLU A 84 -13.05 29.53 23.23
CA GLU A 84 -13.67 28.21 23.17
C GLU A 84 -13.80 27.71 21.72
N VAL A 85 -14.18 28.56 20.79
CA VAL A 85 -14.26 28.27 19.35
C VAL A 85 -12.87 28.01 18.79
N LEU A 86 -11.89 28.84 19.12
CA LEU A 86 -10.50 28.63 18.69
C LEU A 86 -9.91 27.34 19.24
N ASP A 87 -10.30 26.95 20.45
CA ASP A 87 -9.86 25.67 21.06
C ASP A 87 -10.45 24.46 20.33
N ILE A 88 -11.74 24.51 19.94
CA ILE A 88 -12.40 23.50 19.13
C ILE A 88 -11.69 23.36 17.77
N ILE A 89 -11.45 24.46 17.08
CA ILE A 89 -10.77 24.52 15.79
C ILE A 89 -9.34 23.96 15.92
N THR A 90 -8.63 24.35 16.97
CA THR A 90 -7.26 23.87 17.23
C THR A 90 -7.21 22.36 17.48
N ALA A 91 -8.16 21.84 18.24
CA ALA A 91 -8.28 20.39 18.44
C ALA A 91 -8.58 19.65 17.14
N ALA A 92 -9.41 20.22 16.30
CA ALA A 92 -9.81 19.66 15.01
C ALA A 92 -8.70 19.71 13.95
N ALA A 93 -7.72 20.58 14.07
CA ALA A 93 -6.62 20.74 13.11
C ALA A 93 -5.51 19.67 13.23
N HIS A 94 -5.51 18.83 14.26
CA HIS A 94 -4.59 17.69 14.45
C HIS A 94 -3.10 17.99 14.21
N GLY A 95 -2.63 19.23 14.49
CA GLY A 95 -1.23 19.61 14.29
C GLY A 95 -0.91 20.23 12.93
N ASP A 96 -1.88 20.35 12.02
CA ASP A 96 -1.70 20.93 10.69
C ASP A 96 -2.13 22.39 10.63
N ALA A 97 -1.20 23.27 10.23
CA ALA A 97 -1.44 24.72 10.14
C ALA A 97 -2.40 25.11 9.01
N ARG A 98 -2.39 24.41 7.88
CA ARG A 98 -3.26 24.70 6.73
C ARG A 98 -4.70 24.35 7.07
N THR A 99 -4.90 23.13 7.61
CA THR A 99 -6.21 22.70 8.11
C THR A 99 -6.75 23.68 9.15
N LEU A 100 -5.90 24.13 10.10
CA LEU A 100 -6.27 25.13 11.09
C LEU A 100 -6.79 26.42 10.46
N LEU A 101 -6.02 27.00 9.53
CA LEU A 101 -6.39 28.29 8.90
C LEU A 101 -7.65 28.15 8.05
N ASN A 102 -7.82 27.03 7.33
CA ASN A 102 -9.05 26.76 6.59
C ASN A 102 -10.27 26.67 7.52
N LEU A 103 -10.11 26.02 8.69
CA LEU A 103 -11.18 25.95 9.70
C LEU A 103 -11.50 27.32 10.31
N VAL A 104 -10.49 28.17 10.52
CA VAL A 104 -10.68 29.56 10.99
C VAL A 104 -11.45 30.37 9.93
N GLU A 105 -11.06 30.30 8.67
CA GLU A 105 -11.77 30.97 7.56
C GLU A 105 -13.20 30.47 7.42
N TYR A 106 -13.41 29.15 7.53
CA TYR A 106 -14.73 28.55 7.53
C TYR A 106 -15.59 29.09 8.67
N ALA A 107 -15.09 29.04 9.90
CA ALA A 107 -15.82 29.54 11.07
C ALA A 107 -16.14 31.03 10.93
N ALA A 108 -15.22 31.85 10.40
CA ALA A 108 -15.42 33.25 10.14
C ALA A 108 -16.49 33.52 9.05
N SER A 109 -16.65 32.60 8.09
CA SER A 109 -17.65 32.72 7.01
C SER A 109 -19.09 32.37 7.45
N LEU A 110 -19.23 31.70 8.59
CA LEU A 110 -20.55 31.32 9.12
C LEU A 110 -21.31 32.55 9.67
N PRO A 111 -22.65 32.52 9.68
CA PRO A 111 -23.46 33.47 10.43
C PRO A 111 -23.09 33.46 11.92
N GLU A 112 -23.28 34.59 12.60
CA GLU A 112 -22.88 34.75 14.01
C GLU A 112 -23.48 33.67 14.92
N GLU A 113 -24.75 33.30 14.69
CA GLU A 113 -25.49 32.29 15.45
C GLU A 113 -24.86 30.87 15.28
N MET A 114 -24.18 30.62 14.16
CA MET A 114 -23.52 29.33 13.87
C MET A 114 -22.06 29.27 14.36
N ARG A 115 -21.53 30.37 14.89
CA ARG A 115 -20.17 30.43 15.46
C ARG A 115 -20.12 30.04 16.92
N GLU A 116 -21.28 29.79 17.53
CA GLU A 116 -21.35 29.28 18.89
C GLU A 116 -20.70 27.88 19.00
N PRO A 117 -20.00 27.56 20.12
CA PRO A 117 -19.21 26.33 20.25
C PRO A 117 -19.97 25.04 19.90
N GLU A 118 -21.23 24.92 20.34
CA GLU A 118 -22.04 23.72 20.11
C GLU A 118 -22.48 23.56 18.65
N GLN A 119 -22.86 24.66 17.97
CA GLN A 119 -23.21 24.68 16.57
C GLN A 119 -21.99 24.38 15.70
N LEU A 120 -20.84 24.96 16.04
CA LEU A 120 -19.60 24.73 15.31
C LEU A 120 -19.13 23.28 15.44
N LYS A 121 -19.18 22.69 16.62
CA LYS A 121 -18.89 21.25 16.82
C LYS A 121 -19.71 20.34 15.92
N SER A 122 -20.97 20.70 15.67
CA SER A 122 -21.86 19.91 14.83
C SER A 122 -21.53 20.07 13.32
N ALA A 123 -21.02 21.23 12.92
CA ALA A 123 -20.69 21.56 11.54
C ALA A 123 -19.27 21.10 11.10
N LEU A 124 -18.31 21.03 12.04
CA LEU A 124 -16.92 20.71 11.76
C LEU A 124 -16.67 19.30 11.15
N PRO A 125 -17.35 18.22 11.56
CA PRO A 125 -17.09 16.89 10.99
C PRO A 125 -17.20 16.84 9.47
N GLU A 126 -18.20 17.51 8.89
CA GLU A 126 -18.38 17.54 7.43
C GLU A 126 -17.27 18.31 6.71
N VAL A 127 -16.74 19.34 7.35
CA VAL A 127 -15.64 20.16 6.78
C VAL A 127 -14.31 19.46 6.88
N MET A 128 -14.05 18.78 8.01
CA MET A 128 -12.83 18.01 8.21
C MET A 128 -12.72 16.86 7.20
N MET A 129 -13.81 16.15 6.94
CA MET A 129 -13.86 15.06 5.97
C MET A 129 -13.52 15.49 4.54
N ARG A 130 -13.73 16.77 4.20
CA ARG A 130 -13.42 17.31 2.87
C ARG A 130 -11.97 17.75 2.67
N HIS A 131 -11.24 18.06 3.76
CA HIS A 131 -9.87 18.62 3.67
C HIS A 131 -8.75 17.60 3.79
N ASP A 132 -9.01 16.39 4.29
CA ASP A 132 -7.98 15.37 4.52
C ASP A 132 -7.69 14.48 3.28
N LYS A 133 -8.21 14.85 2.13
CA LYS A 133 -8.10 14.05 0.87
C LYS A 133 -6.71 14.03 0.22
N ASP A 134 -5.80 14.91 0.60
CA ASP A 134 -4.55 15.15 -0.15
C ASP A 134 -3.26 14.97 0.70
N GLY A 135 -3.17 14.02 1.61
CA GLY A 135 -1.99 13.89 2.46
C GLY A 135 -1.51 12.48 2.77
N ASP A 136 -0.30 12.39 3.32
CA ASP A 136 0.38 11.19 3.83
C ASP A 136 -0.50 10.35 4.79
N SER A 137 -1.52 10.97 5.43
CA SER A 137 -2.44 10.30 6.36
C SER A 137 -3.23 9.16 5.70
N HIS A 138 -3.62 9.29 4.43
CA HIS A 138 -4.30 8.26 3.66
C HIS A 138 -3.48 6.97 3.53
N TYR A 139 -2.21 7.11 3.14
CA TYR A 139 -1.29 5.98 3.01
C TYR A 139 -0.95 5.38 4.37
N GLU A 140 -0.85 6.21 5.41
CA GLU A 140 -0.60 5.77 6.78
C GLU A 140 -1.79 4.98 7.33
N LEU A 141 -3.03 5.44 7.16
CA LEU A 141 -4.26 4.76 7.56
C LEU A 141 -4.42 3.42 6.81
N ALA A 142 -4.24 3.42 5.48
CA ALA A 142 -4.29 2.19 4.70
C ALA A 142 -3.19 1.20 5.12
N SER A 143 -2.00 1.68 5.43
CA SER A 143 -0.90 0.87 5.95
C SER A 143 -1.21 0.31 7.34
N ALA A 144 -1.84 1.10 8.21
CA ALA A 144 -2.26 0.69 9.54
C ALA A 144 -3.36 -0.38 9.48
N LEU A 145 -4.37 -0.21 8.60
CA LEU A 145 -5.41 -1.21 8.33
C LEU A 145 -4.77 -2.56 7.97
N ILE A 146 -3.89 -2.59 6.97
CA ILE A 146 -3.27 -3.84 6.52
C ILE A 146 -2.36 -4.45 7.59
N LYS A 147 -1.63 -3.63 8.34
CA LYS A 147 -0.78 -4.12 9.45
C LYS A 147 -1.62 -4.70 10.59
N SER A 148 -2.78 -4.13 10.89
CA SER A 148 -3.72 -4.66 11.89
C SER A 148 -4.31 -6.00 11.44
N ILE A 149 -4.73 -6.13 10.17
CA ILE A 149 -5.16 -7.41 9.58
C ILE A 149 -4.04 -8.45 9.68
N ARG A 150 -2.82 -8.09 9.28
CA ARG A 150 -1.63 -8.95 9.36
C ARG A 150 -1.31 -9.36 10.79
N GLY A 151 -1.48 -8.44 11.74
CA GLY A 151 -1.31 -8.66 13.17
C GLY A 151 -2.46 -9.42 13.85
N SER A 152 -3.53 -9.75 13.11
CA SER A 152 -4.72 -10.42 13.63
C SER A 152 -5.45 -9.63 14.73
N ASP A 153 -5.51 -8.31 14.58
CA ASP A 153 -6.25 -7.40 15.44
C ASP A 153 -7.48 -6.85 14.68
N PRO A 154 -8.66 -7.47 14.84
CA PRO A 154 -9.87 -7.04 14.15
C PRO A 154 -10.39 -5.69 14.62
N ASP A 155 -10.21 -5.34 15.88
CA ASP A 155 -10.70 -4.07 16.45
C ASP A 155 -9.92 -2.90 15.88
N ALA A 156 -8.59 -2.98 15.86
CA ALA A 156 -7.74 -1.98 15.21
C ALA A 156 -8.00 -1.90 13.70
N ALA A 157 -8.20 -3.04 13.03
CA ALA A 157 -8.51 -3.07 11.60
C ALA A 157 -9.84 -2.37 11.29
N LEU A 158 -10.90 -2.63 12.06
CA LEU A 158 -12.19 -1.94 11.92
C LEU A 158 -12.09 -0.45 12.20
N TYR A 159 -11.31 -0.05 13.20
CA TYR A 159 -11.08 1.36 13.51
C TYR A 159 -10.43 2.09 12.31
N TYR A 160 -9.36 1.54 11.73
CA TYR A 160 -8.72 2.15 10.58
C TYR A 160 -9.57 2.09 9.30
N LEU A 161 -10.41 1.06 9.13
CA LEU A 161 -11.43 1.03 8.07
C LEU A 161 -12.40 2.20 8.22
N ALA A 162 -12.93 2.43 9.43
CA ALA A 162 -13.83 3.54 9.70
C ALA A 162 -13.16 4.88 9.45
N CYS A 163 -11.92 5.08 9.90
CA CYS A 163 -11.14 6.31 9.61
C CYS A 163 -11.01 6.57 8.11
N LEU A 164 -10.75 5.53 7.30
CA LEU A 164 -10.65 5.66 5.84
C LEU A 164 -11.99 6.03 5.22
N LEU A 165 -13.07 5.36 5.59
CA LEU A 165 -14.41 5.61 5.04
C LEU A 165 -14.95 6.99 5.43
N GLU A 166 -14.84 7.36 6.71
CA GLU A 166 -15.25 8.68 7.21
C GLU A 166 -14.36 9.80 6.64
N GLY A 167 -13.08 9.53 6.39
CA GLY A 167 -12.17 10.42 5.66
C GLY A 167 -12.47 10.54 4.16
N GLY A 168 -13.45 9.78 3.64
CA GLY A 168 -13.91 9.84 2.25
C GLY A 168 -13.00 9.12 1.26
N GLU A 169 -12.23 8.11 1.72
CA GLU A 169 -11.44 7.26 0.82
C GLU A 169 -12.32 6.50 -0.16
N ASP A 170 -11.82 6.35 -1.40
CA ASP A 170 -12.51 5.53 -2.40
C ASP A 170 -12.61 4.07 -1.93
N PRO A 171 -13.81 3.53 -1.72
CA PRO A 171 -13.99 2.15 -1.29
C PRO A 171 -13.29 1.13 -2.21
N ARG A 172 -13.12 1.45 -3.50
CA ARG A 172 -12.37 0.61 -4.45
C ARG A 172 -10.88 0.56 -4.13
N PHE A 173 -10.31 1.64 -3.60
CA PHE A 173 -8.93 1.62 -3.11
C PHE A 173 -8.80 0.69 -1.91
N ILE A 174 -9.74 0.75 -0.95
CA ILE A 174 -9.77 -0.14 0.21
C ILE A 174 -9.90 -1.60 -0.26
N CYS A 175 -10.84 -1.91 -1.16
CA CYS A 175 -10.99 -3.26 -1.72
C CYS A 175 -9.70 -3.79 -2.36
N ARG A 176 -8.98 -2.96 -3.14
CA ARG A 176 -7.68 -3.35 -3.72
C ARG A 176 -6.68 -3.73 -2.63
N ARG A 177 -6.63 -2.98 -1.53
CA ARG A 177 -5.74 -3.27 -0.40
C ARG A 177 -6.11 -4.58 0.30
N LEU A 178 -7.40 -4.86 0.47
CA LEU A 178 -7.89 -6.11 1.06
C LEU A 178 -7.58 -7.31 0.17
N ILE A 179 -7.77 -7.22 -1.16
CA ILE A 179 -7.42 -8.27 -2.13
C ILE A 179 -5.91 -8.60 -2.06
N LEU A 180 -5.06 -7.57 -1.97
CA LEU A 180 -3.62 -7.77 -1.82
C LEU A 180 -3.28 -8.47 -0.50
N SER A 181 -3.86 -8.02 0.62
CA SER A 181 -3.64 -8.64 1.94
C SER A 181 -4.16 -10.07 2.01
N ALA A 182 -5.31 -10.36 1.37
CA ALA A 182 -5.84 -11.72 1.26
C ALA A 182 -4.85 -12.68 0.58
N SER A 183 -4.12 -12.21 -0.44
CA SER A 183 -3.15 -13.02 -1.18
C SER A 183 -1.76 -13.04 -0.53
N GLU A 184 -1.31 -11.89 -0.01
CA GLU A 184 0.05 -11.71 0.55
C GLU A 184 0.14 -12.26 1.97
N ASP A 185 -0.83 -11.90 2.85
CA ASP A 185 -0.75 -12.18 4.27
C ASP A 185 -1.46 -13.47 4.67
N VAL A 186 -2.69 -13.70 4.16
CA VAL A 186 -3.46 -14.92 4.42
C VAL A 186 -3.02 -16.05 3.52
N GLY A 187 -3.00 -15.82 2.21
CA GLY A 187 -2.48 -16.74 1.20
C GLY A 187 -3.07 -18.15 1.30
N LEU A 188 -2.20 -19.16 1.25
CA LEU A 188 -2.59 -20.56 1.30
C LEU A 188 -3.05 -21.06 2.68
N ALA A 189 -2.86 -20.26 3.74
CA ALA A 189 -3.37 -20.63 5.06
C ALA A 189 -4.90 -20.66 5.09
N ASP A 190 -5.56 -19.83 4.26
CA ASP A 190 -7.00 -19.87 4.01
C ASP A 190 -7.30 -19.48 2.56
N PRO A 191 -7.47 -20.46 1.66
CA PRO A 191 -7.74 -20.21 0.24
C PRO A 191 -9.04 -19.45 -0.04
N ASN A 192 -9.97 -19.36 0.93
CA ASN A 192 -11.22 -18.61 0.76
C ASN A 192 -11.03 -17.10 0.91
N ALA A 193 -9.93 -16.65 1.47
CA ALA A 193 -9.66 -15.23 1.72
C ALA A 193 -9.70 -14.39 0.44
N LEU A 194 -9.02 -14.84 -0.62
CA LEU A 194 -8.99 -14.12 -1.90
C LEU A 194 -10.37 -14.08 -2.59
N PRO A 195 -11.11 -15.19 -2.77
CA PRO A 195 -12.47 -15.16 -3.27
C PRO A 195 -13.40 -14.23 -2.47
N LEU A 196 -13.32 -14.25 -1.14
CA LEU A 196 -14.12 -13.37 -0.28
C LEU A 196 -13.79 -11.89 -0.55
N ALA A 197 -12.52 -11.52 -0.60
CA ALA A 197 -12.10 -10.15 -0.87
C ALA A 197 -12.54 -9.66 -2.27
N VAL A 198 -12.52 -10.53 -3.29
CA VAL A 198 -13.03 -10.23 -4.64
C VAL A 198 -14.55 -10.09 -4.62
N SER A 199 -15.27 -10.97 -3.91
CA SER A 199 -16.72 -10.87 -3.75
C SER A 199 -17.13 -9.60 -3.00
N CYS A 200 -16.34 -9.18 -2.00
CA CYS A 200 -16.53 -7.91 -1.31
C CYS A 200 -16.44 -6.73 -2.29
N GLN A 201 -15.42 -6.69 -3.14
CA GLN A 201 -15.26 -5.63 -4.14
C GLN A 201 -16.48 -5.55 -5.05
N GLN A 202 -16.99 -6.69 -5.55
CA GLN A 202 -18.19 -6.75 -6.37
C GLN A 202 -19.44 -6.28 -5.62
N ALA A 203 -19.59 -6.69 -4.35
CA ALA A 203 -20.70 -6.26 -3.51
C ALA A 203 -20.69 -4.75 -3.26
N VAL A 204 -19.53 -4.18 -2.93
CA VAL A 204 -19.36 -2.74 -2.73
C VAL A 204 -19.70 -1.94 -4.01
N GLU A 205 -19.27 -2.41 -5.18
CA GLU A 205 -19.58 -1.77 -6.46
C GLU A 205 -21.06 -1.84 -6.81
N PHE A 206 -21.74 -2.95 -6.46
CA PHE A 206 -23.15 -3.15 -6.75
C PHE A 206 -24.06 -2.41 -5.77
N VAL A 207 -23.77 -2.46 -4.47
CA VAL A 207 -24.59 -1.85 -3.41
C VAL A 207 -24.36 -0.35 -3.33
N GLY A 208 -23.10 0.10 -3.43
CA GLY A 208 -22.69 1.48 -3.26
C GLY A 208 -22.61 1.91 -1.80
N MET A 209 -22.23 3.19 -1.59
CA MET A 209 -22.18 3.77 -0.24
C MET A 209 -23.53 4.47 0.06
N PRO A 210 -23.98 4.54 1.32
CA PRO A 210 -23.21 4.18 2.52
C PRO A 210 -23.16 2.67 2.85
N GLU A 211 -24.09 1.86 2.40
CA GLU A 211 -24.24 0.45 2.85
C GLU A 211 -23.07 -0.46 2.45
N GLY A 212 -22.22 -0.02 1.51
CA GLY A 212 -21.00 -0.71 1.12
C GLY A 212 -19.99 -0.95 2.25
N PHE A 213 -20.14 -0.26 3.40
CA PHE A 213 -19.32 -0.54 4.57
C PHE A 213 -19.57 -1.95 5.15
N ILE A 214 -20.78 -2.52 4.96
CA ILE A 214 -21.15 -3.82 5.53
C ILE A 214 -20.25 -4.96 5.00
N PRO A 215 -20.16 -5.19 3.66
CA PRO A 215 -19.24 -6.21 3.13
C PRO A 215 -17.77 -5.89 3.38
N LEU A 216 -17.39 -4.60 3.47
CA LEU A 216 -16.03 -4.20 3.84
C LEU A 216 -15.69 -4.63 5.27
N ALA A 217 -16.56 -4.34 6.23
CA ALA A 217 -16.37 -4.70 7.64
C ALA A 217 -16.28 -6.22 7.83
N GLU A 218 -17.20 -6.98 7.20
CA GLU A 218 -17.18 -8.45 7.22
C GLU A 218 -15.83 -8.98 6.70
N THR A 219 -15.37 -8.48 5.56
CA THR A 219 -14.13 -8.91 4.94
C THR A 219 -12.90 -8.56 5.79
N VAL A 220 -12.86 -7.37 6.38
CA VAL A 220 -11.77 -6.94 7.28
C VAL A 220 -11.68 -7.86 8.49
N VAL A 221 -12.81 -8.15 9.14
CA VAL A 221 -12.87 -9.07 10.30
C VAL A 221 -12.42 -10.46 9.89
N TYR A 222 -12.94 -10.98 8.78
CA TYR A 222 -12.54 -12.30 8.28
C TYR A 222 -11.04 -12.39 8.05
N LEU A 223 -10.47 -11.44 7.31
CA LEU A 223 -9.04 -11.41 7.02
C LEU A 223 -8.18 -11.24 8.28
N ALA A 224 -8.65 -10.48 9.26
CA ALA A 224 -7.96 -10.34 10.56
C ALA A 224 -7.95 -11.65 11.34
N LEU A 225 -9.05 -12.40 11.36
CA LEU A 225 -9.19 -13.67 12.09
C LEU A 225 -8.55 -14.86 11.37
N ALA A 226 -8.43 -14.81 10.05
CA ALA A 226 -7.85 -15.88 9.25
C ALA A 226 -6.39 -16.17 9.64
N ARG A 227 -5.97 -17.44 9.53
CA ARG A 227 -4.56 -17.82 9.66
C ARG A 227 -3.73 -17.11 8.59
N LYS A 228 -2.46 -16.87 8.88
CA LYS A 228 -1.57 -16.10 7.99
C LYS A 228 -0.46 -16.98 7.42
N SER A 229 -0.25 -16.89 6.10
CA SER A 229 0.92 -17.45 5.42
C SER A 229 1.30 -16.63 4.20
N ASN A 230 2.46 -16.04 4.22
CA ASN A 230 3.04 -15.35 3.07
C ASN A 230 3.99 -16.24 2.25
N SER A 231 3.87 -17.55 2.35
CA SER A 231 4.79 -18.51 1.73
C SER A 231 4.89 -18.35 0.20
N SER A 232 3.75 -18.18 -0.48
CA SER A 232 3.69 -17.97 -1.93
C SER A 232 4.36 -16.67 -2.36
N TYR A 233 4.12 -15.59 -1.63
CA TYR A 233 4.74 -14.28 -1.87
C TYR A 233 6.27 -14.35 -1.69
N ALA A 234 6.74 -14.93 -0.59
CA ALA A 234 8.16 -15.09 -0.31
C ALA A 234 8.85 -16.01 -1.34
N ALA A 235 8.16 -17.07 -1.79
CA ALA A 235 8.63 -17.97 -2.83
C ALA A 235 8.85 -17.25 -4.16
N TYR A 236 7.85 -16.45 -4.59
CA TYR A 236 7.97 -15.66 -5.81
C TYR A 236 9.12 -14.65 -5.74
N LEU A 237 9.25 -13.91 -4.63
CA LEU A 237 10.34 -12.95 -4.47
C LEU A 237 11.71 -13.62 -4.53
N THR A 238 11.84 -14.83 -3.98
CA THR A 238 13.09 -15.60 -4.01
C THR A 238 13.42 -16.05 -5.44
N ALA A 239 12.42 -16.54 -6.18
CA ALA A 239 12.57 -16.92 -7.59
C ALA A 239 12.87 -15.69 -8.48
N ALA A 240 12.16 -14.58 -8.28
CA ALA A 240 12.39 -13.34 -9.01
C ALA A 240 13.80 -12.77 -8.76
N ARG A 241 14.31 -12.87 -7.53
CA ARG A 241 15.68 -12.48 -7.18
C ARG A 241 16.71 -13.32 -7.92
N GLU A 242 16.51 -14.65 -7.98
CA GLU A 242 17.37 -15.54 -8.75
C GLU A 242 17.47 -15.11 -10.22
N VAL A 243 16.31 -14.89 -10.86
CA VAL A 243 16.27 -14.45 -12.27
C VAL A 243 16.92 -13.07 -12.45
N LYS A 244 16.68 -12.13 -11.52
CA LYS A 244 17.22 -10.77 -11.60
C LYS A 244 18.74 -10.71 -11.51
N TYR A 245 19.36 -11.53 -10.65
CA TYR A 245 20.80 -11.47 -10.42
C TYR A 245 21.59 -12.44 -11.29
N ASN A 246 21.02 -13.58 -11.66
CA ASN A 246 21.70 -14.65 -12.39
C ASN A 246 21.19 -14.85 -13.82
N GLY A 247 20.19 -14.08 -14.25
CA GLY A 247 19.54 -14.21 -15.54
C GLY A 247 18.62 -15.42 -15.66
N ALA A 248 17.78 -15.41 -16.69
CA ALA A 248 16.93 -16.55 -17.01
C ALA A 248 17.77 -17.68 -17.62
N ARG A 249 17.60 -18.90 -17.14
CA ARG A 249 18.23 -20.11 -17.65
C ARG A 249 17.40 -20.74 -18.77
N PRO A 250 18.01 -21.47 -19.71
CA PRO A 250 17.28 -22.17 -20.74
C PRO A 250 16.31 -23.21 -20.16
N VAL A 251 15.12 -23.28 -20.73
CA VAL A 251 14.14 -24.33 -20.36
C VAL A 251 14.71 -25.71 -20.75
N PRO A 252 14.65 -26.72 -19.86
CA PRO A 252 15.07 -28.09 -20.17
C PRO A 252 14.42 -28.63 -21.46
N LEU A 253 15.18 -29.39 -22.27
CA LEU A 253 14.71 -29.83 -23.58
C LEU A 253 13.44 -30.67 -23.52
N HIS A 254 13.31 -31.55 -22.52
CA HIS A 254 12.13 -32.41 -22.35
C HIS A 254 10.85 -31.60 -22.03
N LEU A 255 10.96 -30.40 -21.49
CA LEU A 255 9.81 -29.52 -21.22
C LEU A 255 9.42 -28.63 -22.39
N ARG A 256 10.20 -28.62 -23.48
CA ARG A 256 9.91 -27.81 -24.67
C ARG A 256 8.96 -28.54 -25.59
N ASN A 257 7.98 -27.83 -26.13
CA ASN A 257 7.06 -28.38 -27.12
C ASN A 257 7.78 -28.54 -28.48
N ALA A 258 7.65 -29.71 -29.10
CA ALA A 258 8.17 -30.03 -30.46
C ALA A 258 7.07 -29.86 -31.50
N SER A 259 6.84 -28.63 -31.98
CA SER A 259 5.80 -28.30 -32.96
C SER A 259 6.24 -28.57 -34.40
N THR A 260 7.54 -28.68 -34.69
CA THR A 260 8.12 -28.90 -36.00
C THR A 260 9.02 -30.15 -36.02
N GLN A 261 9.27 -30.71 -37.21
CA GLN A 261 10.19 -31.84 -37.38
C GLN A 261 11.60 -31.50 -36.90
N LEU A 262 12.08 -30.28 -37.20
CA LEU A 262 13.39 -29.80 -36.77
C LEU A 262 13.52 -29.72 -35.25
N GLN A 263 12.47 -29.29 -34.56
CA GLN A 263 12.46 -29.25 -33.08
C GLN A 263 12.50 -30.66 -32.47
N LYS A 264 11.85 -31.65 -33.10
CA LYS A 264 11.96 -33.05 -32.68
C LYS A 264 13.37 -33.60 -32.89
N GLU A 265 14.03 -33.25 -33.97
CA GLU A 265 15.45 -33.60 -34.22
C GLU A 265 16.39 -32.97 -33.20
N TRP A 266 16.08 -31.77 -32.71
CA TRP A 266 16.80 -31.12 -31.62
C TRP A 266 16.48 -31.70 -30.24
N GLY A 267 15.63 -32.71 -30.14
CA GLY A 267 15.31 -33.40 -28.90
C GLY A 267 14.27 -32.67 -28.01
N TYR A 268 13.49 -31.73 -28.57
CA TYR A 268 12.42 -31.09 -27.83
C TYR A 268 11.34 -32.11 -27.48
N GLY A 269 10.90 -32.08 -26.19
CA GLY A 269 9.91 -33.01 -25.65
C GLY A 269 10.39 -34.47 -25.48
N LYS A 270 11.64 -34.77 -25.87
CA LYS A 270 12.20 -36.11 -25.71
C LYS A 270 12.33 -36.45 -24.22
N GLU A 271 11.88 -37.69 -23.90
CA GLU A 271 11.94 -38.24 -22.54
C GLU A 271 11.03 -37.52 -21.52
N TYR A 272 10.12 -36.63 -21.96
CA TYR A 272 9.12 -36.08 -21.06
C TYR A 272 8.19 -37.19 -20.56
N LYS A 273 8.14 -37.31 -19.24
CA LYS A 273 7.25 -38.24 -18.55
C LYS A 273 5.96 -37.52 -18.21
N TYR A 274 4.85 -37.94 -18.87
CA TYR A 274 3.54 -37.32 -18.64
C TYR A 274 2.96 -37.82 -17.29
N PRO A 275 2.79 -36.96 -16.27
CA PRO A 275 2.48 -37.40 -14.89
C PRO A 275 1.18 -38.20 -14.79
N HIS A 276 0.16 -37.90 -15.61
CA HIS A 276 -1.12 -38.62 -15.59
C HIS A 276 -1.03 -40.08 -16.02
N ASN A 277 0.08 -40.52 -16.64
CA ASN A 277 0.33 -41.92 -16.97
C ASN A 277 0.92 -42.72 -15.79
N TYR A 278 1.13 -42.08 -14.65
CA TYR A 278 1.77 -42.69 -13.48
C TYR A 278 0.83 -42.66 -12.26
N PRO A 279 1.04 -43.58 -11.29
CA PRO A 279 0.26 -43.61 -10.06
C PRO A 279 0.27 -42.27 -9.35
N ASP A 280 -0.84 -41.90 -8.74
CA ASP A 280 -1.05 -40.61 -8.05
C ASP A 280 -0.84 -39.35 -8.91
N GLY A 281 -0.78 -39.50 -10.26
CA GLY A 281 -0.53 -38.39 -11.16
C GLY A 281 0.85 -37.73 -10.98
N TRP A 282 1.84 -38.50 -10.51
CA TRP A 282 3.17 -37.98 -10.23
C TRP A 282 4.27 -38.93 -10.71
N VAL A 283 5.36 -38.35 -11.19
CA VAL A 283 6.58 -39.07 -11.61
C VAL A 283 7.81 -38.22 -11.30
N GLU A 284 8.86 -38.88 -10.87
CA GLU A 284 10.14 -38.22 -10.60
C GLU A 284 10.78 -37.76 -11.93
N GLN A 285 10.85 -36.44 -12.11
CA GLN A 285 11.62 -35.78 -13.16
C GLN A 285 11.97 -34.36 -12.74
N ASP A 286 13.01 -33.81 -13.34
CA ASP A 286 13.43 -32.43 -13.06
C ASP A 286 12.64 -31.43 -13.91
N TYR A 287 12.09 -30.39 -13.28
CA TYR A 287 11.37 -29.32 -13.95
C TYR A 287 12.16 -28.01 -13.99
N LEU A 288 13.15 -27.88 -13.12
CA LEU A 288 14.05 -26.72 -13.12
C LEU A 288 15.19 -26.91 -14.13
N PRO A 289 15.78 -25.81 -14.64
CA PRO A 289 17.06 -25.87 -15.34
C PRO A 289 18.15 -26.60 -14.54
N ALA A 290 19.08 -27.25 -15.25
CA ALA A 290 20.08 -28.14 -14.64
C ALA A 290 20.85 -27.48 -13.48
N GLU A 291 21.19 -26.19 -13.60
CA GLU A 291 21.91 -25.42 -12.59
C GLU A 291 21.07 -25.10 -11.35
N LEU A 292 19.75 -25.31 -11.42
CA LEU A 292 18.79 -25.03 -10.34
C LEU A 292 18.15 -26.30 -9.79
N VAL A 293 18.53 -27.48 -10.29
CA VAL A 293 18.03 -28.77 -9.79
C VAL A 293 18.34 -28.88 -8.28
N GLY A 294 17.33 -29.27 -7.51
CA GLY A 294 17.41 -29.32 -6.05
C GLY A 294 17.18 -28.01 -5.32
N ARG A 295 17.15 -26.87 -6.02
CA ARG A 295 16.84 -25.58 -5.41
C ARG A 295 15.36 -25.49 -5.06
N ARG A 296 15.04 -24.92 -3.90
CA ARG A 296 13.66 -24.74 -3.42
C ARG A 296 13.36 -23.27 -3.26
N PHE A 297 12.35 -22.79 -3.94
CA PHE A 297 11.80 -21.44 -3.78
C PHE A 297 10.61 -21.44 -2.82
N TYR A 298 9.72 -22.42 -2.95
CA TYR A 298 8.55 -22.55 -2.09
C TYR A 298 8.86 -23.36 -0.85
N GLN A 299 8.56 -22.77 0.30
CA GLN A 299 8.69 -23.37 1.61
C GLN A 299 7.34 -23.25 2.33
N PRO A 300 6.54 -24.34 2.36
CA PRO A 300 5.22 -24.30 2.97
C PRO A 300 5.31 -24.08 4.48
N ARG A 301 4.37 -23.28 5.00
CA ARG A 301 4.18 -23.12 6.44
C ARG A 301 3.17 -24.13 6.95
N ASP A 302 3.30 -24.55 8.21
CA ASP A 302 2.33 -25.43 8.87
C ASP A 302 1.17 -24.62 9.47
N MET A 303 0.53 -23.80 8.63
CA MET A 303 -0.53 -22.88 9.05
C MET A 303 -1.80 -23.11 8.24
N GLY A 304 -2.94 -23.27 8.93
CA GLY A 304 -4.25 -23.41 8.31
C GLY A 304 -4.30 -24.51 7.24
N ASP A 305 -4.94 -24.21 6.11
CA ASP A 305 -5.09 -25.15 4.98
C ASP A 305 -3.78 -25.43 4.24
N GLU A 306 -2.80 -24.56 4.32
CA GLU A 306 -1.50 -24.80 3.68
C GLU A 306 -0.83 -26.06 4.24
N ALA A 307 -0.96 -26.32 5.54
CA ALA A 307 -0.44 -27.53 6.16
C ALA A 307 -1.01 -28.79 5.47
N ARG A 308 -2.33 -28.80 5.19
CA ARG A 308 -3.04 -29.91 4.49
C ARG A 308 -2.64 -29.99 3.01
N LEU A 309 -2.64 -28.86 2.30
CA LEU A 309 -2.31 -28.79 0.90
C LEU A 309 -0.85 -29.25 0.63
N SER A 310 0.06 -28.95 1.54
CA SER A 310 1.48 -29.31 1.38
C SER A 310 1.81 -30.75 1.78
N GLN A 311 0.91 -31.48 2.45
CA GLN A 311 1.19 -32.85 2.93
C GLN A 311 1.60 -33.81 1.80
N TRP A 312 0.78 -33.88 0.74
CA TRP A 312 1.07 -34.74 -0.42
C TRP A 312 2.37 -34.32 -1.10
N TRP A 313 2.56 -33.02 -1.34
CA TRP A 313 3.76 -32.48 -1.97
C TRP A 313 5.04 -32.81 -1.14
N ARG A 314 4.98 -32.66 0.19
CA ARG A 314 6.08 -33.03 1.09
C ARG A 314 6.39 -34.53 1.00
N LYS A 315 5.35 -35.37 0.94
CA LYS A 315 5.50 -36.84 0.83
C LYS A 315 6.24 -37.22 -0.43
N ILE A 316 5.83 -36.72 -1.60
CA ILE A 316 6.45 -37.06 -2.88
C ILE A 316 7.89 -36.53 -3.00
N HIS A 317 8.16 -35.37 -2.43
CA HIS A 317 9.51 -34.80 -2.42
C HIS A 317 10.36 -35.22 -1.22
N LYS A 318 9.90 -36.18 -0.40
CA LYS A 318 10.62 -36.68 0.79
C LYS A 318 11.09 -35.58 1.75
N ILE A 319 10.33 -34.50 1.85
CA ILE A 319 10.67 -33.37 2.72
C ILE A 319 10.18 -33.68 4.13
N ARG A 320 11.08 -33.75 5.08
CA ARG A 320 10.73 -33.82 6.50
C ARG A 320 10.16 -32.48 6.95
N LYS A 321 9.20 -32.50 7.89
CA LYS A 321 8.81 -31.28 8.63
C LYS A 321 10.08 -30.69 9.24
N THR A 322 10.32 -29.42 9.07
CA THR A 322 11.34 -28.70 9.84
C THR A 322 10.87 -28.75 11.29
N GLU A 323 11.59 -29.45 12.14
CA GLU A 323 11.39 -29.36 13.58
C GLU A 323 11.69 -27.91 13.97
N GLU A 324 10.71 -27.30 14.62
CA GLU A 324 10.84 -25.94 15.13
C GLU A 324 11.97 -25.93 16.16
N SER A 325 13.00 -25.14 15.89
CA SER A 325 14.04 -24.75 16.86
C SER A 325 13.70 -23.36 17.40
#